data_18357e097c7d7cf69b46a90553318d9e
#
_entry.id   18357e097c7d7cf69b46a90553318d9e
#
_cell.length_a   1.000
_cell.length_b   1.000
_cell.length_c   1.000
_cell.angle_alpha   90.00
_cell.angle_beta   90.00
_cell.angle_gamma   90.00
#
_symmetry.space_group_name_H-M   'P 1'
#
loop_
_entity.id
_entity.type
_entity.pdbx_description
1 polymer ?
#
loop_
_entity_poly.entity_id
_entity_poly.type
_entity_poly.pdbx_seq_one_letter_code
_entity_poly.pdbx_strand_id
1 'polypeptide(L)'
;MAAFDRTKTIAPPLLCAKCGSDDESMIEIVRDSRTARTYFCNTCAHEWTIQLRPVGRFTSIEDVVRRTGLRRDELTTLADIGALNAFTDERRSALWQVERAVRPAGELFQNDEREREREERSERPEQSERPERSPLTPMDDHERLRSDYAGMGLTIGPHPMALRRDDLALRGVIRASDLPQARDGRRVRVAGMVITRQRPGTAKGFVFLTLEDETGISNIIVRPDLFDRERMTVIRQPFLLVEGVLQHQDGVMSVKAERLHGIDGGASVDAHDFY
;
A
#
# COMPACT_ATOMS: atom_id res chain seq x y z
N MET A 1 -14.15 -10.44 9.99
CA MET A 1 -14.17 -9.34 9.00
C MET A 1 -15.24 -8.36 9.44
N ALA A 2 -14.87 -7.25 10.08
CA ALA A 2 -15.80 -6.21 10.47
C ALA A 2 -16.22 -5.46 9.19
N ALA A 3 -17.52 -5.37 8.96
CA ALA A 3 -18.08 -4.60 7.86
C ALA A 3 -17.64 -3.13 8.02
N PHE A 4 -16.95 -2.62 7.03
CA PHE A 4 -16.55 -1.21 6.96
C PHE A 4 -17.86 -0.39 6.87
N ASP A 5 -18.16 0.37 7.91
CA ASP A 5 -19.34 1.21 7.96
C ASP A 5 -19.19 2.34 6.94
N ARG A 6 -19.87 2.21 5.80
CA ARG A 6 -19.83 3.09 4.63
C ARG A 6 -20.52 4.44 4.83
N THR A 7 -20.91 4.78 6.05
CA THR A 7 -21.72 5.98 6.36
C THR A 7 -20.97 7.06 7.16
N LYS A 8 -19.66 6.93 7.38
CA LYS A 8 -18.92 8.00 8.06
C LYS A 8 -18.79 9.21 7.13
N THR A 9 -19.69 10.15 7.34
CA THR A 9 -19.66 11.51 6.80
C THR A 9 -18.46 12.23 7.44
N ILE A 10 -17.61 12.89 6.65
CA ILE A 10 -16.62 13.83 7.18
C ILE A 10 -17.42 14.98 7.78
N ALA A 11 -17.53 15.01 9.10
CA ALA A 11 -18.15 16.12 9.79
C ALA A 11 -17.19 17.34 9.74
N PRO A 12 -17.68 18.56 9.44
CA PRO A 12 -16.88 19.75 9.62
C PRO A 12 -16.46 19.88 11.09
N PRO A 13 -15.37 20.63 11.42
CA PRO A 13 -14.95 20.81 12.79
C PRO A 13 -16.12 21.27 13.63
N LEU A 14 -16.33 20.62 14.77
CA LEU A 14 -17.44 20.86 15.68
C LEU A 14 -17.24 22.22 16.39
N LEU A 15 -17.79 23.26 15.80
CA LEU A 15 -17.84 24.61 16.39
C LEU A 15 -19.29 24.93 16.74
N CYS A 16 -19.54 25.36 17.98
CA CYS A 16 -20.85 25.86 18.33
C CYS A 16 -21.19 27.12 17.53
N ALA A 17 -22.29 27.06 16.76
CA ALA A 17 -22.72 28.16 15.89
C ALA A 17 -23.03 29.45 16.62
N LYS A 18 -23.27 29.42 17.96
CA LYS A 18 -23.64 30.58 18.77
C LYS A 18 -22.46 31.14 19.57
N CYS A 19 -21.70 30.32 20.29
CA CYS A 19 -20.64 30.81 21.17
C CYS A 19 -19.23 30.54 20.64
N GLY A 20 -19.08 29.83 19.51
CA GLY A 20 -17.79 29.51 18.91
C GLY A 20 -16.97 28.48 19.68
N SER A 21 -17.52 27.82 20.70
CA SER A 21 -16.80 26.78 21.44
C SER A 21 -16.46 25.62 20.51
N ASP A 22 -15.18 25.22 20.50
CA ASP A 22 -14.59 24.08 19.79
C ASP A 22 -14.27 22.90 20.71
N ASP A 23 -14.64 22.99 21.99
CA ASP A 23 -14.45 21.93 22.95
C ASP A 23 -15.45 20.77 22.68
N GLU A 24 -14.94 19.70 22.09
CA GLU A 24 -15.74 18.50 21.75
C GLU A 24 -16.42 17.87 22.97
N SER A 25 -15.86 18.01 24.18
CA SER A 25 -16.45 17.50 25.41
C SER A 25 -17.71 18.25 25.83
N MET A 26 -17.89 19.48 25.34
CA MET A 26 -19.02 20.34 25.61
C MET A 26 -20.10 20.31 24.53
N ILE A 27 -19.90 19.49 23.48
CA ILE A 27 -20.85 19.40 22.34
C ILE A 27 -21.38 17.96 22.28
N GLU A 28 -22.67 17.81 22.53
CA GLU A 28 -23.35 16.53 22.49
C GLU A 28 -24.17 16.35 21.21
N ILE A 29 -24.21 15.10 20.70
CA ILE A 29 -25.11 14.72 19.61
C ILE A 29 -26.45 14.30 20.20
N VAL A 30 -27.47 15.12 20.04
CA VAL A 30 -28.82 14.88 20.57
C VAL A 30 -29.65 14.00 19.64
N ARG A 31 -29.47 14.16 18.32
CA ARG A 31 -30.12 13.34 17.29
C ARG A 31 -29.13 13.03 16.17
N ASP A 32 -29.10 11.79 15.75
CA ASP A 32 -28.30 11.33 14.61
C ASP A 32 -29.20 10.58 13.62
N SER A 33 -29.22 11.06 12.39
CA SER A 33 -29.93 10.43 11.28
C SER A 33 -29.04 10.37 10.05
N ARG A 34 -29.44 9.61 9.02
CA ARG A 34 -28.67 9.51 7.75
C ARG A 34 -28.56 10.83 6.99
N THR A 35 -29.45 11.78 7.24
CA THR A 35 -29.56 13.04 6.49
C THR A 35 -29.32 14.29 7.33
N ALA A 36 -29.35 14.18 8.67
CA ALA A 36 -29.13 15.32 9.55
C ALA A 36 -28.63 14.89 10.91
N ARG A 37 -27.79 15.70 11.49
CA ARG A 37 -27.27 15.53 12.85
C ARG A 37 -27.53 16.77 13.66
N THR A 38 -28.16 16.61 14.85
CA THR A 38 -28.46 17.70 15.76
C THR A 38 -27.49 17.67 16.92
N TYR A 39 -26.88 18.80 17.18
CA TYR A 39 -25.90 19.02 18.24
C TYR A 39 -26.46 19.94 19.30
N PHE A 40 -26.02 19.76 20.53
CA PHE A 40 -26.29 20.63 21.67
C PHE A 40 -24.99 21.07 22.33
N CYS A 41 -24.85 22.37 22.59
CA CYS A 41 -23.69 22.93 23.26
C CYS A 41 -24.00 23.12 24.75
N ASN A 42 -23.29 22.41 25.61
CA ASN A 42 -23.41 22.51 27.07
C ASN A 42 -22.90 23.87 27.62
N THR A 43 -22.06 24.59 26.87
CA THR A 43 -21.55 25.90 27.28
C THR A 43 -22.60 27.00 27.20
N CYS A 44 -23.46 27.00 26.16
CA CYS A 44 -24.42 28.11 25.92
C CYS A 44 -25.85 27.66 25.67
N ALA A 45 -26.15 26.38 25.90
CA ALA A 45 -27.46 25.75 25.70
C ALA A 45 -28.06 25.96 24.29
N HIS A 46 -27.19 26.02 23.27
CA HIS A 46 -27.63 26.19 21.89
C HIS A 46 -27.73 24.83 21.18
N GLU A 47 -28.87 24.61 20.55
CA GLU A 47 -29.08 23.44 19.70
C GLU A 47 -29.08 23.86 18.23
N TRP A 48 -28.35 23.09 17.38
CA TRP A 48 -28.35 23.34 15.94
C TRP A 48 -28.28 22.03 15.17
N THR A 49 -28.82 22.03 13.96
CA THR A 49 -28.85 20.86 13.08
C THR A 49 -28.03 21.10 11.85
N ILE A 50 -27.10 20.17 11.58
CA ILE A 50 -26.34 20.11 10.33
C ILE A 50 -27.00 19.10 9.41
N GLN A 51 -27.35 19.54 8.20
CA GLN A 51 -27.81 18.65 7.15
C GLN A 51 -26.59 17.86 6.61
N LEU A 52 -26.63 16.55 6.79
CA LEU A 52 -25.63 15.64 6.26
C LEU A 52 -25.98 15.39 4.79
N ARG A 53 -25.21 15.95 3.88
CA ARG A 53 -25.33 15.53 2.48
C ARG A 53 -24.76 14.11 2.40
N PRO A 54 -25.51 13.14 1.86
CA PRO A 54 -24.95 11.82 1.61
C PRO A 54 -23.74 12.03 0.70
N VAL A 55 -22.56 11.68 1.21
CA VAL A 55 -21.33 11.71 0.40
C VAL A 55 -21.48 10.58 -0.61
N GLY A 56 -22.00 10.88 -1.79
CA GLY A 56 -22.02 9.94 -2.90
C GLY A 56 -20.62 9.41 -3.18
N ARG A 57 -20.52 8.25 -3.82
CA ARG A 57 -19.23 7.74 -4.30
C ARG A 57 -18.59 8.80 -5.18
N PHE A 58 -17.28 8.86 -5.15
CA PHE A 58 -16.54 9.66 -6.12
C PHE A 58 -16.84 9.15 -7.54
N THR A 59 -17.01 10.05 -8.46
CA THR A 59 -17.39 9.76 -9.85
C THR A 59 -16.20 9.89 -10.82
N SER A 60 -15.20 10.69 -10.46
CA SER A 60 -13.99 10.91 -11.26
C SER A 60 -12.82 11.32 -10.36
N ILE A 61 -11.62 11.40 -10.94
CA ILE A 61 -10.40 11.87 -10.27
C ILE A 61 -10.56 13.36 -9.91
N GLU A 62 -11.13 14.17 -10.79
CA GLU A 62 -11.42 15.59 -10.52
C GLU A 62 -12.38 15.74 -9.33
N ASP A 63 -13.38 14.86 -9.21
CA ASP A 63 -14.30 14.85 -8.07
C ASP A 63 -13.58 14.49 -6.76
N VAL A 64 -12.62 13.57 -6.80
CA VAL A 64 -11.74 13.27 -5.65
C VAL A 64 -10.94 14.51 -5.26
N VAL A 65 -10.23 15.12 -6.20
CA VAL A 65 -9.40 16.33 -5.96
C VAL A 65 -10.24 17.44 -5.33
N ARG A 66 -11.38 17.76 -5.93
CA ARG A 66 -12.26 18.86 -5.47
C ARG A 66 -12.85 18.63 -4.08
N ARG A 67 -13.21 17.38 -3.75
CA ARG A 67 -13.98 17.08 -2.53
C ARG A 67 -13.11 16.70 -1.34
N THR A 68 -11.89 16.22 -1.55
CA THR A 68 -11.04 15.75 -0.45
C THR A 68 -10.05 16.81 0.04
N GLY A 69 -9.65 17.75 -0.82
CA GLY A 69 -8.58 18.70 -0.49
C GLY A 69 -7.22 18.06 -0.28
N LEU A 70 -7.02 16.82 -0.77
CA LEU A 70 -5.73 16.11 -0.70
C LEU A 70 -4.65 16.90 -1.45
N ARG A 71 -3.44 16.85 -0.91
CA ARG A 71 -2.28 17.48 -1.54
C ARG A 71 -1.83 16.69 -2.77
N ARG A 72 -1.09 17.35 -3.65
CA ARG A 72 -0.59 16.76 -4.89
C ARG A 72 0.23 15.49 -4.65
N ASP A 73 1.11 15.47 -3.65
CA ASP A 73 1.92 14.32 -3.29
C ASP A 73 1.09 13.13 -2.82
N GLU A 74 0.03 13.37 -2.05
CA GLU A 74 -0.91 12.34 -1.61
C GLU A 74 -1.71 11.76 -2.78
N LEU A 75 -2.20 12.60 -3.68
CA LEU A 75 -2.92 12.18 -4.89
C LEU A 75 -2.02 11.39 -5.84
N THR A 76 -0.77 11.82 -6.01
CA THR A 76 0.24 11.11 -6.80
C THR A 76 0.49 9.71 -6.22
N THR A 77 0.66 9.61 -4.90
CA THR A 77 0.82 8.30 -4.23
C THR A 77 -0.40 7.40 -4.46
N LEU A 78 -1.62 7.93 -4.31
CA LEU A 78 -2.85 7.16 -4.56
C LEU A 78 -2.95 6.66 -6.01
N ALA A 79 -2.52 7.46 -6.97
CA ALA A 79 -2.48 7.05 -8.37
C ALA A 79 -1.42 5.98 -8.62
N ASP A 80 -0.20 6.16 -8.09
CA ASP A 80 0.92 5.22 -8.23
C ASP A 80 0.61 3.83 -7.68
N ILE A 81 -0.05 3.75 -6.51
CA ILE A 81 -0.45 2.47 -5.90
C ILE A 81 -1.72 1.88 -6.51
N GLY A 82 -2.35 2.56 -7.47
CA GLY A 82 -3.54 2.08 -8.16
C GLY A 82 -4.86 2.27 -7.39
N ALA A 83 -4.87 3.08 -6.31
CA ALA A 83 -6.09 3.36 -5.54
C ALA A 83 -7.15 4.11 -6.37
N LEU A 84 -6.74 4.79 -7.46
CA LEU A 84 -7.61 5.50 -8.39
C LEU A 84 -8.03 4.67 -9.62
N ASN A 85 -7.68 3.39 -9.68
CA ASN A 85 -8.04 2.50 -10.80
C ASN A 85 -9.56 2.26 -10.93
N ALA A 86 -10.36 2.70 -9.96
CA ALA A 86 -11.82 2.71 -10.12
C ALA A 86 -12.33 3.72 -11.17
N PHE A 87 -11.49 4.70 -11.54
CA PHE A 87 -11.83 5.78 -12.48
C PHE A 87 -11.09 5.66 -13.81
N THR A 88 -10.04 4.82 -13.88
CA THR A 88 -9.22 4.64 -15.08
C THR A 88 -8.54 3.27 -15.05
N ASP A 89 -8.33 2.69 -16.22
CA ASP A 89 -7.79 1.33 -16.35
C ASP A 89 -6.31 1.20 -15.97
N GLU A 90 -5.57 2.34 -15.95
CA GLU A 90 -4.12 2.35 -15.79
C GLU A 90 -3.62 3.38 -14.80
N ARG A 91 -2.63 3.02 -13.96
CA ARG A 91 -2.03 3.88 -12.93
C ARG A 91 -1.42 5.15 -13.52
N ARG A 92 -0.73 5.06 -14.66
CA ARG A 92 -0.17 6.23 -15.35
C ARG A 92 -1.24 7.14 -15.94
N SER A 93 -2.36 6.58 -16.34
CA SER A 93 -3.54 7.38 -16.72
C SER A 93 -4.11 8.13 -15.52
N ALA A 94 -4.15 7.49 -14.34
CA ALA A 94 -4.55 8.14 -13.11
C ALA A 94 -3.59 9.29 -12.74
N LEU A 95 -2.28 9.05 -12.80
CA LEU A 95 -1.25 10.08 -12.58
C LEU A 95 -1.42 11.29 -13.50
N TRP A 96 -1.61 11.04 -14.79
CA TRP A 96 -1.81 12.11 -15.76
C TRP A 96 -3.08 12.91 -15.47
N GLN A 97 -4.18 12.25 -15.09
CA GLN A 97 -5.42 12.94 -14.71
C GLN A 97 -5.28 13.72 -13.41
N VAL A 98 -4.57 13.20 -12.40
CA VAL A 98 -4.24 13.92 -11.17
C VAL A 98 -3.46 15.20 -11.49
N GLU A 99 -2.39 15.09 -12.29
CA GLU A 99 -1.57 16.24 -12.68
C GLU A 99 -2.38 17.31 -13.41
N ARG A 100 -3.32 16.89 -14.22
CA ARG A 100 -4.23 17.78 -14.96
C ARG A 100 -5.22 18.46 -14.01
N ALA A 101 -5.81 17.71 -13.08
CA ALA A 101 -6.81 18.21 -12.13
C ALA A 101 -6.23 19.16 -11.07
N VAL A 102 -4.95 18.99 -10.71
CA VAL A 102 -4.27 19.81 -9.67
C VAL A 102 -3.66 21.08 -10.26
N ARG A 103 -3.49 21.19 -11.58
CA ARG A 103 -2.99 22.41 -12.21
C ARG A 103 -3.94 23.56 -11.92
N PRO A 104 -3.48 24.70 -11.32
CA PRO A 104 -4.33 25.87 -11.20
C PRO A 104 -4.71 26.33 -12.61
N ALA A 105 -6.01 26.36 -12.91
CA ALA A 105 -6.49 27.09 -14.06
C ALA A 105 -6.02 28.54 -13.92
N GLY A 106 -5.15 29.00 -14.84
CA GLY A 106 -4.71 30.39 -14.83
C GLY A 106 -5.93 31.32 -14.88
N GLU A 107 -5.82 32.55 -14.33
CA GLU A 107 -6.93 33.50 -14.25
C GLU A 107 -7.66 33.73 -15.59
N LEU A 108 -6.96 33.54 -16.71
CA LEU A 108 -7.50 33.61 -18.07
C LEU A 108 -8.51 32.50 -18.42
N PHE A 109 -8.45 31.33 -17.76
CA PHE A 109 -9.30 30.17 -18.05
C PHE A 109 -10.46 30.00 -17.07
N GLN A 110 -10.46 30.72 -15.94
CA GLN A 110 -11.51 30.60 -14.91
C GLN A 110 -12.87 31.13 -15.39
N ASN A 111 -12.89 32.06 -16.32
CA ASN A 111 -14.11 32.61 -16.91
C ASN A 111 -14.70 31.68 -17.98
N ASP A 112 -13.84 31.07 -18.82
CA ASP A 112 -14.25 30.14 -19.86
C ASP A 112 -14.86 28.85 -19.30
N GLU A 113 -14.37 28.36 -18.13
CA GLU A 113 -14.92 27.16 -17.49
C GLU A 113 -16.33 27.42 -16.94
N ARG A 114 -16.58 28.58 -16.35
CA ARG A 114 -17.92 28.95 -15.86
C ARG A 114 -18.94 29.20 -16.97
N GLU A 115 -18.49 29.68 -18.10
CA GLU A 115 -19.34 29.86 -19.29
C GLU A 115 -19.60 28.52 -19.96
N ARG A 116 -18.61 27.64 -20.11
CA ARG A 116 -18.76 26.26 -20.60
C ARG A 116 -19.67 25.42 -19.72
N GLU A 117 -19.51 25.47 -18.38
CA GLU A 117 -20.42 24.77 -17.44
C GLU A 117 -21.88 25.26 -17.54
N ARG A 118 -22.10 26.51 -17.95
CA ARG A 118 -23.45 27.04 -18.21
C ARG A 118 -24.01 26.60 -19.55
N GLU A 119 -23.20 26.57 -20.58
CA GLU A 119 -23.58 26.15 -21.93
C GLU A 119 -23.79 24.62 -22.01
N GLU A 120 -22.90 23.82 -21.39
CA GLU A 120 -23.02 22.36 -21.30
C GLU A 120 -24.22 21.88 -20.50
N ARG A 121 -24.71 22.68 -19.58
CA ARG A 121 -25.95 22.39 -18.85
C ARG A 121 -27.21 22.58 -19.71
N SER A 122 -27.09 23.30 -20.80
CA SER A 122 -28.20 23.64 -21.72
C SER A 122 -28.29 22.67 -22.93
N GLU A 123 -27.20 21.98 -23.32
CA GLU A 123 -27.14 21.25 -24.58
C GLU A 123 -26.56 19.85 -24.47
N ARG A 124 -26.93 19.02 -23.51
CA ARG A 124 -26.42 17.63 -23.47
C ARG A 124 -27.31 16.65 -24.24
N PRO A 125 -26.90 16.18 -25.44
CA PRO A 125 -27.12 14.81 -25.85
C PRO A 125 -26.05 13.93 -25.18
N GLU A 126 -26.48 12.79 -24.67
CA GLU A 126 -25.67 11.74 -24.04
C GLU A 126 -24.58 11.18 -25.00
N GLN A 127 -23.52 11.90 -25.23
CA GLN A 127 -22.32 11.34 -25.82
C GLN A 127 -21.31 11.15 -24.68
N SER A 128 -21.20 9.92 -24.23
CA SER A 128 -20.12 9.40 -23.40
C SER A 128 -18.78 9.91 -23.97
N GLU A 129 -18.25 10.97 -23.36
CA GLU A 129 -16.86 11.37 -23.61
C GLU A 129 -15.98 10.17 -23.20
N ARG A 130 -15.42 9.53 -24.21
CA ARG A 130 -14.35 8.54 -23.98
C ARG A 130 -13.26 9.27 -23.20
N PRO A 131 -12.86 8.79 -22.01
CA PRO A 131 -11.78 9.44 -21.27
C PRO A 131 -10.59 9.57 -22.21
N GLU A 132 -10.06 10.79 -22.33
CA GLU A 132 -8.87 11.04 -23.13
C GLU A 132 -7.78 10.05 -22.73
N ARG A 133 -7.32 9.24 -23.68
CA ARG A 133 -6.30 8.24 -23.41
C ARG A 133 -5.02 8.95 -23.00
N SER A 134 -4.48 8.54 -21.86
CA SER A 134 -3.16 8.99 -21.41
C SER A 134 -2.12 8.74 -22.51
N PRO A 135 -1.24 9.70 -22.79
CA PRO A 135 -0.13 9.50 -23.72
C PRO A 135 0.98 8.63 -23.11
N LEU A 136 0.88 8.28 -21.82
CA LEU A 136 1.90 7.53 -21.10
C LEU A 136 1.75 6.03 -21.33
N THR A 137 2.88 5.34 -21.52
CA THR A 137 2.92 3.88 -21.60
C THR A 137 2.48 3.26 -20.27
N PRO A 138 1.68 2.19 -20.26
CA PRO A 138 1.32 1.46 -19.03
C PRO A 138 2.53 1.04 -18.21
N MET A 139 2.39 0.99 -16.88
CA MET A 139 3.42 0.45 -15.99
C MET A 139 3.57 -1.05 -16.22
N ASP A 140 4.81 -1.52 -16.30
CA ASP A 140 5.10 -2.95 -16.23
C ASP A 140 4.98 -3.48 -14.78
N ASP A 141 5.08 -4.81 -14.62
CA ASP A 141 4.89 -5.45 -13.31
C ASP A 141 6.00 -5.07 -12.31
N HIS A 142 7.22 -4.80 -12.78
CA HIS A 142 8.32 -4.35 -11.93
C HIS A 142 8.12 -2.90 -11.47
N GLU A 143 7.60 -2.04 -12.33
CA GLU A 143 7.27 -0.66 -12.00
C GLU A 143 6.12 -0.61 -11.00
N ARG A 144 5.06 -1.42 -11.21
CA ARG A 144 3.94 -1.56 -10.28
C ARG A 144 4.41 -2.04 -8.91
N LEU A 145 5.27 -3.06 -8.89
CA LEU A 145 5.84 -3.60 -7.67
C LEU A 145 6.59 -2.51 -6.87
N ARG A 146 7.44 -1.73 -7.55
CA ARG A 146 8.18 -0.63 -6.89
C ARG A 146 7.25 0.44 -6.33
N SER A 147 6.24 0.83 -7.10
CA SER A 147 5.24 1.82 -6.65
C SER A 147 4.46 1.31 -5.45
N ASP A 148 4.05 0.04 -5.45
CA ASP A 148 3.33 -0.59 -4.36
C ASP A 148 4.14 -0.56 -3.05
N TYR A 149 5.40 -1.02 -3.09
CA TYR A 149 6.26 -1.01 -1.90
C TYR A 149 6.61 0.40 -1.44
N ALA A 150 6.86 1.34 -2.36
CA ALA A 150 7.15 2.73 -2.02
C ALA A 150 5.95 3.43 -1.36
N GLY A 151 4.73 3.12 -1.79
CA GLY A 151 3.52 3.78 -1.30
C GLY A 151 2.82 3.09 -0.14
N MET A 152 2.92 1.76 -0.04
CA MET A 152 2.16 0.96 0.93
C MET A 152 3.02 0.01 1.78
N GLY A 153 4.28 -0.24 1.43
CA GLY A 153 5.12 -1.25 2.07
C GLY A 153 4.73 -2.70 1.75
N LEU A 154 3.77 -2.91 0.85
CA LEU A 154 3.32 -4.22 0.39
C LEU A 154 2.84 -4.13 -1.05
N THR A 155 2.69 -5.26 -1.75
CA THR A 155 2.10 -5.32 -3.08
C THR A 155 0.75 -6.04 -3.08
N ILE A 156 -0.17 -5.58 -3.93
CA ILE A 156 -1.43 -6.25 -4.26
C ILE A 156 -1.29 -7.09 -5.54
N GLY A 157 -0.17 -6.97 -6.22
CA GLY A 157 0.20 -7.71 -7.42
C GLY A 157 0.99 -8.99 -7.10
N PRO A 158 1.73 -9.53 -8.09
CA PRO A 158 2.59 -10.67 -7.91
C PRO A 158 3.66 -10.41 -6.82
N HIS A 159 3.97 -11.44 -6.03
CA HIS A 159 5.07 -11.39 -5.08
C HIS A 159 6.40 -11.10 -5.80
N PRO A 160 7.35 -10.33 -5.22
CA PRO A 160 8.64 -10.02 -5.87
C PRO A 160 9.37 -11.25 -6.41
N MET A 161 9.34 -12.35 -5.66
CA MET A 161 10.00 -13.58 -6.05
C MET A 161 9.32 -14.30 -7.22
N ALA A 162 8.01 -14.09 -7.44
CA ALA A 162 7.30 -14.63 -8.59
C ALA A 162 7.85 -14.06 -9.91
N LEU A 163 8.18 -12.77 -9.94
CA LEU A 163 8.76 -12.11 -11.11
C LEU A 163 10.18 -12.59 -11.45
N ARG A 164 10.83 -13.26 -10.50
CA ARG A 164 12.20 -13.80 -10.65
C ARG A 164 12.22 -15.32 -10.73
N ARG A 165 11.05 -15.97 -10.71
CA ARG A 165 10.97 -17.43 -10.56
C ARG A 165 11.71 -18.19 -11.65
N ASP A 166 11.61 -17.78 -12.88
CA ASP A 166 12.24 -18.47 -14.02
C ASP A 166 13.78 -18.42 -13.91
N ASP A 167 14.34 -17.24 -13.62
CA ASP A 167 15.77 -17.08 -13.39
C ASP A 167 16.27 -17.92 -12.22
N LEU A 168 15.53 -17.94 -11.11
CA LEU A 168 15.85 -18.69 -9.91
C LEU A 168 15.75 -20.20 -10.15
N ALA A 169 14.78 -20.65 -10.92
CA ALA A 169 14.64 -22.07 -11.29
C ALA A 169 15.83 -22.55 -12.13
N LEU A 170 16.33 -21.73 -13.08
CA LEU A 170 17.53 -22.03 -13.85
C LEU A 170 18.78 -22.16 -12.96
N ARG A 171 18.82 -21.48 -11.82
CA ARG A 171 19.88 -21.57 -10.81
C ARG A 171 19.68 -22.72 -9.82
N GLY A 172 18.66 -23.55 -10.00
CA GLY A 172 18.32 -24.67 -9.13
C GLY A 172 17.74 -24.29 -7.79
N VAL A 173 17.12 -23.08 -7.69
CA VAL A 173 16.43 -22.63 -6.49
C VAL A 173 15.04 -23.27 -6.44
N ILE A 174 14.77 -23.99 -5.36
CA ILE A 174 13.45 -24.60 -5.12
C ILE A 174 12.52 -23.62 -4.38
N ARG A 175 11.22 -23.85 -4.51
CA ARG A 175 10.20 -23.04 -3.82
C ARG A 175 10.09 -23.45 -2.35
N ALA A 176 9.60 -22.53 -1.52
CA ALA A 176 9.32 -22.84 -0.12
C ALA A 176 8.32 -24.01 0.01
N SER A 177 7.31 -24.06 -0.85
CA SER A 177 6.33 -25.15 -0.91
C SER A 177 6.92 -26.52 -1.24
N ASP A 178 8.10 -26.59 -1.85
CA ASP A 178 8.74 -27.85 -2.27
C ASP A 178 9.66 -28.40 -1.16
N LEU A 179 10.02 -27.60 -0.15
CA LEU A 179 10.87 -28.01 0.96
C LEU A 179 10.35 -29.25 1.71
N PRO A 180 9.03 -29.37 2.00
CA PRO A 180 8.50 -30.55 2.69
C PRO A 180 8.73 -31.86 1.96
N GLN A 181 8.88 -31.80 0.64
CA GLN A 181 9.08 -33.00 -0.22
C GLN A 181 10.56 -33.38 -0.33
N ALA A 182 11.47 -32.47 0.06
CA ALA A 182 12.89 -32.73 0.02
C ALA A 182 13.33 -33.54 1.25
N ARG A 183 14.31 -34.46 1.06
CA ARG A 183 14.80 -35.32 2.14
C ARG A 183 15.63 -34.51 3.15
N ASP A 184 15.52 -34.89 4.42
CA ASP A 184 16.43 -34.41 5.46
C ASP A 184 17.89 -34.64 5.06
N GLY A 185 18.77 -33.66 5.40
CA GLY A 185 20.18 -33.68 5.03
C GLY A 185 20.47 -33.32 3.56
N ARG A 186 19.47 -33.10 2.71
CA ARG A 186 19.69 -32.68 1.33
C ARG A 186 20.24 -31.25 1.26
N ARG A 187 21.21 -31.02 0.38
CA ARG A 187 21.61 -29.66 0.00
C ARG A 187 20.55 -29.04 -0.89
N VAL A 188 20.09 -27.85 -0.53
CA VAL A 188 19.06 -27.08 -1.23
C VAL A 188 19.51 -25.65 -1.46
N ARG A 189 18.91 -25.02 -2.47
CA ARG A 189 18.95 -23.58 -2.70
C ARG A 189 17.55 -23.03 -2.53
N VAL A 190 17.39 -22.05 -1.67
CA VAL A 190 16.15 -21.31 -1.48
C VAL A 190 16.43 -19.83 -1.65
N ALA A 191 15.44 -19.07 -2.07
CA ALA A 191 15.56 -17.63 -2.18
C ALA A 191 14.27 -16.97 -1.76
N GLY A 192 14.35 -15.78 -1.17
CA GLY A 192 13.17 -15.07 -0.72
C GLY A 192 13.49 -13.68 -0.22
N MET A 193 12.41 -12.95 0.02
CA MET A 193 12.42 -11.70 0.75
C MET A 193 12.65 -11.97 2.24
N VAL A 194 13.55 -11.24 2.87
CA VAL A 194 13.81 -11.37 4.29
C VAL A 194 12.73 -10.63 5.06
N ILE A 195 11.80 -11.36 5.66
CA ILE A 195 10.72 -10.76 6.45
C ILE A 195 11.09 -10.61 7.93
N THR A 196 11.99 -11.46 8.44
CA THR A 196 12.43 -11.39 9.84
C THR A 196 13.90 -11.74 9.97
N ARG A 197 14.62 -11.00 10.84
CA ARG A 197 15.96 -11.31 11.34
C ARG A 197 15.95 -11.35 12.85
N GLN A 198 16.38 -12.46 13.44
CA GLN A 198 16.44 -12.64 14.88
C GLN A 198 17.83 -13.10 15.32
N ARG A 199 18.39 -12.43 16.32
CA ARG A 199 19.64 -12.83 16.98
C ARG A 199 19.45 -12.87 18.48
N PRO A 200 18.78 -13.90 19.03
CA PRO A 200 18.52 -13.99 20.46
C PRO A 200 19.84 -14.09 21.23
N GLY A 201 19.97 -13.33 22.32
CA GLY A 201 21.17 -13.39 23.19
C GLY A 201 21.46 -14.79 23.75
N THR A 202 20.40 -15.62 23.92
CA THR A 202 20.48 -17.01 24.39
C THR A 202 20.94 -18.00 23.33
N ALA A 203 20.92 -17.63 22.06
CA ALA A 203 21.20 -18.52 20.93
C ALA A 203 22.70 -18.64 20.60
N LYS A 204 23.61 -18.29 21.50
CA LYS A 204 25.06 -18.43 21.32
C LYS A 204 25.59 -17.86 20.00
N GLY A 205 25.03 -16.74 19.53
CA GLY A 205 25.45 -16.04 18.34
C GLY A 205 24.84 -16.56 17.01
N PHE A 206 23.96 -17.55 17.04
CA PHE A 206 23.18 -17.95 15.88
C PHE A 206 22.22 -16.84 15.45
N VAL A 207 22.01 -16.72 14.13
CA VAL A 207 21.02 -15.83 13.55
C VAL A 207 19.96 -16.67 12.83
N PHE A 208 18.71 -16.30 13.04
CA PHE A 208 17.57 -16.93 12.39
C PHE A 208 16.95 -15.93 11.42
N LEU A 209 16.80 -16.35 10.17
CA LEU A 209 16.13 -15.56 9.14
C LEU A 209 14.86 -16.28 8.72
N THR A 210 13.83 -15.52 8.44
CA THR A 210 12.65 -16.03 7.73
C THR A 210 12.63 -15.38 6.35
N LEU A 211 12.69 -16.21 5.32
CA LEU A 211 12.56 -15.80 3.93
C LEU A 211 11.17 -16.14 3.43
N GLU A 212 10.58 -15.23 2.67
CA GLU A 212 9.29 -15.40 2.01
C GLU A 212 9.47 -15.42 0.49
N ASP A 213 8.89 -16.41 -0.16
CA ASP A 213 8.71 -16.43 -1.61
C ASP A 213 7.21 -16.45 -1.96
N GLU A 214 6.86 -16.52 -3.24
CA GLU A 214 5.48 -16.53 -3.72
C GLU A 214 4.67 -17.76 -3.28
N THR A 215 5.30 -18.75 -2.65
CA THR A 215 4.67 -20.02 -2.25
C THR A 215 4.64 -20.25 -0.75
N GLY A 216 5.36 -19.43 0.02
CA GLY A 216 5.40 -19.52 1.47
C GLY A 216 6.73 -19.08 2.09
N ILE A 217 7.00 -19.57 3.29
CA ILE A 217 8.15 -19.18 4.09
C ILE A 217 9.19 -20.30 4.23
N SER A 218 10.45 -19.91 4.35
CA SER A 218 11.59 -20.78 4.61
C SER A 218 12.36 -20.28 5.83
N ASN A 219 12.57 -21.13 6.83
CA ASN A 219 13.37 -20.79 8.00
C ASN A 219 14.83 -21.09 7.74
N ILE A 220 15.70 -20.13 7.99
CA ILE A 220 17.14 -20.21 7.74
C ILE A 220 17.88 -20.08 9.07
N ILE A 221 18.83 -20.98 9.30
CA ILE A 221 19.73 -20.96 10.44
C ILE A 221 21.11 -20.56 9.96
N VAL A 222 21.60 -19.42 10.42
CA VAL A 222 22.94 -18.90 10.11
C VAL A 222 23.83 -19.09 11.34
N ARG A 223 24.91 -19.85 11.17
CA ARG A 223 25.89 -20.09 12.22
C ARG A 223 26.74 -18.83 12.48
N PRO A 224 27.30 -18.68 13.71
CA PRO A 224 28.11 -17.51 14.06
C PRO A 224 29.28 -17.27 13.10
N ASP A 225 30.02 -18.31 12.71
CA ASP A 225 31.15 -18.23 11.80
C ASP A 225 30.76 -17.74 10.39
N LEU A 226 29.58 -18.14 9.91
CA LEU A 226 29.02 -17.67 8.64
C LEU A 226 28.52 -16.23 8.79
N PHE A 227 27.86 -15.91 9.90
CA PHE A 227 27.38 -14.56 10.17
C PHE A 227 28.54 -13.55 10.20
N ASP A 228 29.65 -13.89 10.86
CA ASP A 228 30.81 -13.00 10.95
C ASP A 228 31.43 -12.71 9.57
N ARG A 229 31.46 -13.72 8.69
CA ARG A 229 31.92 -13.56 7.30
C ARG A 229 30.98 -12.76 6.42
N GLU A 230 29.69 -13.04 6.54
CA GLU A 230 28.64 -12.53 5.64
C GLU A 230 27.76 -11.47 6.31
N ARG A 231 28.28 -10.82 7.36
CA ARG A 231 27.50 -9.92 8.22
C ARG A 231 26.75 -8.85 7.44
N MET A 232 27.41 -8.22 6.46
CA MET A 232 26.81 -7.15 5.67
C MET A 232 25.70 -7.68 4.76
N THR A 233 25.88 -8.87 4.20
CA THR A 233 24.86 -9.55 3.39
C THR A 233 23.64 -9.87 4.24
N VAL A 234 23.85 -10.47 5.42
CA VAL A 234 22.75 -10.85 6.32
C VAL A 234 21.96 -9.64 6.83
N ILE A 235 22.65 -8.53 7.16
CA ILE A 235 22.00 -7.37 7.78
C ILE A 235 21.32 -6.47 6.74
N ARG A 236 21.94 -6.25 5.57
CA ARG A 236 21.50 -5.21 4.64
C ARG A 236 20.68 -5.69 3.46
N GLN A 237 20.83 -6.97 3.07
CA GLN A 237 20.14 -7.44 1.88
C GLN A 237 18.68 -7.76 2.16
N PRO A 238 17.72 -7.11 1.50
CA PRO A 238 16.31 -7.40 1.65
C PRO A 238 15.89 -8.71 0.98
N PHE A 239 16.66 -9.19 0.00
CA PHE A 239 16.43 -10.44 -0.70
C PHE A 239 17.69 -11.29 -0.68
N LEU A 240 17.53 -12.54 -0.31
CA LEU A 240 18.64 -13.48 -0.20
C LEU A 240 18.40 -14.76 -1.00
N LEU A 241 19.48 -15.27 -1.60
CA LEU A 241 19.60 -16.64 -2.03
C LEU A 241 20.51 -17.36 -1.03
N VAL A 242 20.02 -18.46 -0.49
CA VAL A 242 20.69 -19.27 0.53
C VAL A 242 20.94 -20.67 -0.03
N GLU A 243 22.21 -21.10 0.05
CA GLU A 243 22.60 -22.49 -0.17
C GLU A 243 22.87 -23.12 1.18
N GLY A 244 22.33 -24.30 1.44
CA GLY A 244 22.51 -24.96 2.73
C GLY A 244 21.94 -26.36 2.78
N VAL A 245 21.96 -26.92 3.97
CA VAL A 245 21.46 -28.28 4.24
C VAL A 245 20.09 -28.18 4.90
N LEU A 246 19.10 -28.83 4.30
CA LEU A 246 17.77 -28.96 4.86
C LEU A 246 17.81 -29.82 6.12
N GLN A 247 17.16 -29.39 7.16
CA GLN A 247 17.02 -30.09 8.43
C GLN A 247 15.54 -30.20 8.80
N HIS A 248 15.10 -31.42 9.11
CA HIS A 248 13.80 -31.70 9.68
C HIS A 248 14.01 -32.12 11.13
N GLN A 249 13.67 -31.24 12.06
CA GLN A 249 13.83 -31.54 13.48
C GLN A 249 12.54 -31.16 14.23
N ASP A 250 12.01 -32.08 15.01
CA ASP A 250 10.81 -31.88 15.86
C ASP A 250 9.60 -31.30 15.12
N GLY A 251 9.40 -31.69 13.85
CA GLY A 251 8.32 -31.18 13.00
C GLY A 251 8.57 -29.81 12.39
N VAL A 252 9.73 -29.20 12.66
CA VAL A 252 10.14 -27.91 12.08
C VAL A 252 11.16 -28.14 10.97
N MET A 253 10.92 -27.47 9.83
CA MET A 253 11.87 -27.44 8.73
C MET A 253 12.70 -26.17 8.76
N SER A 254 14.01 -26.33 8.57
CA SER A 254 14.95 -25.22 8.46
C SER A 254 16.09 -25.54 7.50
N VAL A 255 16.64 -24.51 6.88
CA VAL A 255 17.84 -24.63 6.04
C VAL A 255 19.03 -24.09 6.83
N LYS A 256 19.97 -24.96 7.19
CA LYS A 256 21.24 -24.57 7.80
C LYS A 256 22.13 -24.00 6.70
N ALA A 257 22.26 -22.68 6.70
CA ALA A 257 23.00 -21.95 5.67
C ALA A 257 24.49 -22.31 5.63
N GLU A 258 25.02 -22.50 4.43
CA GLU A 258 26.44 -22.67 4.13
C GLU A 258 26.98 -21.47 3.34
N ARG A 259 26.14 -20.86 2.50
CA ARG A 259 26.42 -19.64 1.72
C ARG A 259 25.18 -18.75 1.65
N LEU A 260 25.41 -17.44 1.57
CA LEU A 260 24.38 -16.40 1.45
C LEU A 260 24.81 -15.43 0.34
N HIS A 261 23.86 -15.09 -0.53
CA HIS A 261 24.08 -14.11 -1.59
C HIS A 261 22.89 -13.14 -1.62
N GLY A 262 23.18 -11.83 -1.65
CA GLY A 262 22.16 -10.84 -1.97
C GLY A 262 21.67 -11.02 -3.40
N ILE A 263 20.38 -10.88 -3.61
CA ILE A 263 19.77 -10.84 -4.94
C ILE A 263 18.92 -9.58 -5.09
N ASP A 264 18.77 -9.13 -6.33
CA ASP A 264 17.84 -8.03 -6.62
C ASP A 264 16.42 -8.57 -6.64
N GLY A 265 15.54 -8.06 -5.76
CA GLY A 265 14.12 -8.40 -5.70
C GLY A 265 13.22 -7.42 -6.44
N GLY A 266 13.80 -6.35 -7.00
CA GLY A 266 13.05 -5.33 -7.74
C GLY A 266 12.29 -4.32 -6.87
N ALA A 267 12.33 -4.46 -5.54
CA ALA A 267 11.69 -3.54 -4.60
C ALA A 267 12.60 -3.27 -3.38
N SER A 268 12.42 -2.10 -2.75
CA SER A 268 13.02 -1.82 -1.44
C SER A 268 12.03 -2.25 -0.36
N VAL A 269 12.47 -3.13 0.52
CA VAL A 269 11.64 -3.71 1.58
C VAL A 269 12.42 -3.68 2.89
N ASP A 270 11.76 -3.31 3.98
CA ASP A 270 12.31 -3.36 5.31
C ASP A 270 11.89 -4.67 6.01
N ALA A 271 12.86 -5.36 6.61
CA ALA A 271 12.60 -6.54 7.42
C ALA A 271 12.38 -6.15 8.89
N HIS A 272 11.63 -7.00 9.61
CA HIS A 272 11.52 -6.87 11.06
C HIS A 272 12.76 -7.45 11.73
N ASP A 273 13.58 -6.59 12.32
CA ASP A 273 14.83 -6.96 12.98
C ASP A 273 14.64 -7.01 14.50
N PHE A 274 14.99 -8.18 15.10
CA PHE A 274 14.96 -8.40 16.55
C PHE A 274 16.38 -8.80 17.01
N TYR A 275 17.01 -7.93 17.80
CA TYR A 275 18.38 -8.12 18.32
C TYR A 275 18.37 -8.33 19.84
#